data_158c4855898f2e5b1787886859a4f368
#
_entry.id   158c4855898f2e5b1787886859a4f368
#
_cell.length_a   1.000
_cell.length_b   1.000
_cell.length_c   1.000
_cell.angle_alpha   90.00
_cell.angle_beta   90.00
_cell.angle_gamma   90.00
#
_symmetry.space_group_name_H-M   'P 1'
#
loop_
_entity.id
_entity.type
_entity.pdbx_description
1 polymer ?
#
loop_
_entity_poly.entity_id
_entity_poly.type
_entity_poly.pdbx_seq_one_letter_code
_entity_poly.pdbx_strand_id
1 'polypeptide(L)'
;IIPGSAASRQGDLDAEDIILAVAQGAEEAVDVTDTRLRDAVELIRGPKGTEVRLTVRKPDGKRKVIAIVRDVVEIDETFVKSTTLPDETTGKTFGYIKIPSFYRDFQSPFNGGTGRNVTEDVEIALKRLNNSRIDGLVLDLRNNGGGALTDAVEITGLFIQKGPVVQVKTSEGKVKILADRDGDVTYDGPVVVLVNQFSASASEILAAALQDCGRGYILGSDHTYGKGTVQTILDLDRAIPFRNMGKYKPLGALKVTTQKFYRVNGGSTQERGVSSDLILPNRMQHVESGEK
;
A
#
# COMPACT_ATOMS: atom_id res chain seq x y z
N ILE A 1 -12.40 -12.71 9.14
CA ILE A 1 -13.36 -11.88 8.39
C ILE A 1 -12.89 -10.46 8.47
N ILE A 2 -12.81 -9.79 7.33
CA ILE A 2 -12.31 -8.40 7.25
C ILE A 2 -13.42 -7.46 7.75
N PRO A 3 -13.17 -6.61 8.75
CA PRO A 3 -14.13 -5.61 9.20
C PRO A 3 -14.59 -4.72 8.03
N GLY A 4 -15.88 -4.36 7.99
CA GLY A 4 -16.47 -3.58 6.91
C GLY A 4 -16.69 -4.34 5.58
N SER A 5 -16.25 -5.60 5.46
CA SER A 5 -16.54 -6.43 4.29
C SER A 5 -18.01 -6.82 4.19
N ALA A 6 -18.46 -7.28 3.00
CA ALA A 6 -19.82 -7.80 2.80
C ALA A 6 -20.14 -8.94 3.79
N ALA A 7 -19.18 -9.83 4.03
CA ALA A 7 -19.33 -10.91 5.01
C ALA A 7 -19.47 -10.39 6.45
N SER A 8 -18.70 -9.36 6.81
CA SER A 8 -18.79 -8.70 8.13
C SER A 8 -20.13 -7.99 8.33
N ARG A 9 -20.61 -7.29 7.30
CA ARG A 9 -21.92 -6.60 7.36
C ARG A 9 -23.10 -7.55 7.39
N GLN A 10 -22.99 -8.70 6.73
CA GLN A 10 -24.02 -9.75 6.74
C GLN A 10 -24.14 -10.39 8.13
N GLY A 11 -23.03 -10.56 8.87
CA GLY A 11 -23.01 -10.83 10.30
C GLY A 11 -23.16 -12.28 10.73
N ASP A 12 -23.43 -13.22 9.83
CA ASP A 12 -23.66 -14.64 10.14
C ASP A 12 -22.41 -15.52 10.03
N LEU A 13 -21.37 -15.02 9.30
CA LEU A 13 -20.11 -15.72 9.16
C LEU A 13 -19.17 -15.29 10.28
N ASP A 14 -18.66 -16.25 11.04
CA ASP A 14 -17.77 -16.01 12.17
C ASP A 14 -16.37 -16.59 11.92
N ALA A 15 -15.40 -16.17 12.74
CA ALA A 15 -14.11 -16.84 12.81
C ALA A 15 -14.32 -18.29 13.26
N GLU A 16 -13.47 -19.21 12.77
CA GLU A 16 -13.54 -20.67 13.04
C GLU A 16 -14.69 -21.40 12.32
N ASP A 17 -15.58 -20.71 11.59
CA ASP A 17 -16.50 -21.38 10.68
C ASP A 17 -15.74 -22.12 9.58
N ILE A 18 -16.13 -23.37 9.31
CA ILE A 18 -15.55 -24.18 8.24
C ILE A 18 -16.46 -24.15 7.03
N ILE A 19 -15.99 -23.60 5.91
CA ILE A 19 -16.73 -23.59 4.64
C ILE A 19 -16.66 -24.98 4.03
N LEU A 20 -17.84 -25.59 3.83
CA LEU A 20 -17.98 -26.93 3.26
C LEU A 20 -18.34 -26.89 1.78
N ALA A 21 -19.18 -25.94 1.35
CA ALA A 21 -19.57 -25.80 -0.05
C ALA A 21 -19.86 -24.35 -0.41
N VAL A 22 -19.75 -24.03 -1.70
CA VAL A 22 -19.97 -22.69 -2.29
C VAL A 22 -20.94 -22.80 -3.45
N ALA A 23 -21.96 -21.95 -3.46
CA ALA A 23 -22.91 -21.83 -4.58
C ALA A 23 -22.93 -20.40 -5.14
N GLN A 24 -23.14 -20.27 -6.45
CA GLN A 24 -23.32 -18.99 -7.12
C GLN A 24 -24.82 -18.68 -7.22
N GLY A 25 -25.30 -17.66 -6.48
CA GLY A 25 -26.72 -17.33 -6.46
C GLY A 25 -27.60 -18.56 -6.18
N ALA A 26 -28.49 -18.93 -7.13
CA ALA A 26 -29.38 -20.05 -7.02
C ALA A 26 -28.85 -21.40 -7.53
N GLU A 27 -27.58 -21.42 -8.01
CA GLU A 27 -26.97 -22.64 -8.54
C GLU A 27 -26.73 -23.70 -7.47
N GLU A 28 -26.42 -24.94 -7.91
CA GLU A 28 -26.05 -26.03 -7.03
C GLU A 28 -24.73 -25.76 -6.33
N ALA A 29 -24.61 -26.14 -5.07
CA ALA A 29 -23.43 -25.88 -4.26
C ALA A 29 -22.32 -26.88 -4.61
N VAL A 30 -21.13 -26.35 -4.89
CA VAL A 30 -19.91 -27.12 -5.13
C VAL A 30 -19.24 -27.39 -3.78
N ASP A 31 -18.97 -28.66 -3.48
CA ASP A 31 -18.21 -29.07 -2.29
C ASP A 31 -16.75 -28.61 -2.42
N VAL A 32 -16.25 -27.97 -1.38
CA VAL A 32 -14.86 -27.42 -1.35
C VAL A 32 -14.02 -28.06 -0.25
N THR A 33 -14.49 -29.09 0.43
CA THR A 33 -13.78 -29.70 1.58
C THR A 33 -12.42 -30.26 1.23
N ASP A 34 -12.27 -30.86 0.04
CA ASP A 34 -11.00 -31.41 -0.47
C ASP A 34 -10.37 -30.54 -1.57
N THR A 35 -10.86 -29.32 -1.75
CA THR A 35 -10.39 -28.39 -2.79
C THR A 35 -9.18 -27.61 -2.29
N ARG A 36 -8.25 -27.25 -3.19
CA ARG A 36 -7.14 -26.35 -2.83
C ARG A 36 -7.69 -25.01 -2.40
N LEU A 37 -7.11 -24.43 -1.37
CA LEU A 37 -7.53 -23.11 -0.83
C LEU A 37 -7.70 -22.05 -1.90
N ARG A 38 -6.81 -22.01 -2.89
CA ARG A 38 -6.87 -21.05 -4.00
C ARG A 38 -8.15 -21.22 -4.83
N ASP A 39 -8.48 -22.45 -5.18
CA ASP A 39 -9.63 -22.75 -6.02
C ASP A 39 -10.94 -22.47 -5.26
N ALA A 40 -10.99 -22.80 -3.97
CA ALA A 40 -12.11 -22.41 -3.10
C ALA A 40 -12.28 -20.89 -3.00
N VAL A 41 -11.20 -20.14 -2.86
CA VAL A 41 -11.18 -18.67 -2.83
C VAL A 41 -11.70 -18.09 -4.16
N GLU A 42 -11.36 -18.69 -5.30
CA GLU A 42 -11.85 -18.26 -6.62
C GLU A 42 -13.38 -18.42 -6.73
N LEU A 43 -13.94 -19.49 -6.16
CA LEU A 43 -15.40 -19.69 -6.11
C LEU A 43 -16.09 -18.69 -5.17
N ILE A 44 -15.46 -18.29 -4.07
CA ILE A 44 -16.03 -17.33 -3.11
C ILE A 44 -15.99 -15.91 -3.67
N ARG A 45 -14.91 -15.54 -4.37
CA ARG A 45 -14.76 -14.23 -5.01
C ARG A 45 -15.62 -14.16 -6.27
N GLY A 46 -15.93 -12.93 -6.69
CA GLY A 46 -16.69 -12.69 -7.92
C GLY A 46 -17.08 -11.24 -8.09
N PRO A 47 -17.82 -10.88 -9.15
CA PRO A 47 -18.20 -9.50 -9.43
C PRO A 47 -19.04 -8.88 -8.31
N LYS A 48 -18.83 -7.58 -8.06
CA LYS A 48 -19.67 -6.80 -7.13
C LYS A 48 -21.16 -6.93 -7.49
N GLY A 49 -22.01 -7.06 -6.47
CA GLY A 49 -23.45 -7.18 -6.61
C GLY A 49 -23.96 -8.60 -6.90
N THR A 50 -23.08 -9.58 -7.14
CA THR A 50 -23.48 -10.98 -7.29
C THR A 50 -23.60 -11.67 -5.91
N GLU A 51 -24.49 -12.64 -5.79
CA GLU A 51 -24.68 -13.42 -4.57
C GLU A 51 -23.79 -14.67 -4.57
N VAL A 52 -23.14 -14.94 -3.44
CA VAL A 52 -22.50 -16.21 -3.12
C VAL A 52 -23.18 -16.80 -1.89
N ARG A 53 -23.48 -18.10 -1.91
CA ARG A 53 -23.99 -18.82 -0.75
C ARG A 53 -22.93 -19.79 -0.24
N LEU A 54 -22.58 -19.64 1.04
CA LEU A 54 -21.60 -20.47 1.73
C LEU A 54 -22.33 -21.45 2.64
N THR A 55 -22.16 -22.75 2.41
CA THR A 55 -22.54 -23.76 3.38
C THR A 55 -21.40 -23.90 4.38
N VAL A 56 -21.64 -23.53 5.62
CA VAL A 56 -20.63 -23.55 6.68
C VAL A 56 -21.00 -24.52 7.80
N ARG A 57 -19.98 -25.05 8.46
CA ARG A 57 -20.12 -25.75 9.74
C ARG A 57 -19.62 -24.83 10.85
N LYS A 58 -20.51 -24.51 11.77
CA LYS A 58 -20.21 -23.73 12.97
C LYS A 58 -19.37 -24.54 13.97
N PRO A 59 -18.69 -23.89 14.93
CA PRO A 59 -17.94 -24.58 15.98
C PRO A 59 -18.79 -25.56 16.82
N ASP A 60 -20.10 -25.31 16.94
CA ASP A 60 -21.05 -26.20 17.63
C ASP A 60 -21.48 -27.41 16.77
N GLY A 61 -20.93 -27.57 15.56
CA GLY A 61 -21.20 -28.65 14.62
C GLY A 61 -22.41 -28.42 13.71
N LYS A 62 -23.23 -27.41 13.94
CA LYS A 62 -24.39 -27.12 13.09
C LYS A 62 -23.98 -26.62 11.71
N ARG A 63 -24.76 -27.02 10.71
CA ARG A 63 -24.58 -26.49 9.34
C ARG A 63 -25.53 -25.31 9.12
N LYS A 64 -25.01 -24.26 8.48
CA LYS A 64 -25.78 -23.08 8.09
C LYS A 64 -25.42 -22.69 6.66
N VAL A 65 -26.44 -22.26 5.89
CA VAL A 65 -26.20 -21.62 4.58
C VAL A 65 -26.28 -20.12 4.78
N ILE A 66 -25.24 -19.42 4.37
CA ILE A 66 -25.06 -17.97 4.52
C ILE A 66 -25.00 -17.35 3.13
N ALA A 67 -25.97 -16.50 2.80
CA ALA A 67 -25.99 -15.75 1.55
C ALA A 67 -25.29 -14.40 1.76
N ILE A 68 -24.35 -14.09 0.90
CA ILE A 68 -23.56 -12.85 0.93
C ILE A 68 -23.61 -12.21 -0.44
N VAL A 69 -24.08 -10.97 -0.53
CA VAL A 69 -23.98 -10.17 -1.75
C VAL A 69 -22.57 -9.58 -1.80
N ARG A 70 -21.81 -9.92 -2.83
CA ARG A 70 -20.43 -9.47 -3.00
C ARG A 70 -20.35 -7.96 -3.15
N ASP A 71 -19.38 -7.39 -2.49
CA ASP A 71 -19.08 -5.97 -2.56
C ASP A 71 -17.56 -5.75 -2.56
N VAL A 72 -17.12 -4.55 -2.89
CA VAL A 72 -15.71 -4.15 -2.74
C VAL A 72 -15.37 -4.22 -1.25
N VAL A 73 -14.30 -4.93 -0.93
CA VAL A 73 -13.80 -4.99 0.44
C VAL A 73 -12.82 -3.83 0.62
N GLU A 74 -13.27 -2.78 1.28
CA GLU A 74 -12.40 -1.70 1.73
C GLU A 74 -11.81 -2.13 3.07
N ILE A 75 -10.51 -2.40 3.08
CA ILE A 75 -9.78 -2.73 4.30
C ILE A 75 -9.26 -1.40 4.86
N ASP A 76 -9.97 -0.83 5.83
CA ASP A 76 -9.59 0.46 6.45
C ASP A 76 -8.12 0.52 6.92
N GLU A 77 -7.54 -0.63 7.26
CA GLU A 77 -6.15 -0.75 7.68
C GLU A 77 -5.15 -0.54 6.54
N THR A 78 -5.59 -0.64 5.29
CA THR A 78 -4.75 -0.43 4.11
C THR A 78 -4.65 1.02 3.68
N PHE A 79 -5.47 1.91 4.27
CA PHE A 79 -5.48 3.33 3.96
C PHE A 79 -4.73 4.17 5.00
N VAL A 80 -4.43 5.40 4.65
CA VAL A 80 -3.81 6.39 5.53
C VAL A 80 -4.65 6.58 6.79
N LYS A 81 -3.98 6.52 7.94
CA LYS A 81 -4.58 6.85 9.24
C LYS A 81 -3.84 8.03 9.84
N SER A 82 -4.58 8.93 10.50
CA SER A 82 -3.98 10.06 11.19
C SER A 82 -4.68 10.35 12.50
N THR A 83 -3.90 10.79 13.48
CA THR A 83 -4.37 11.19 14.81
C THR A 83 -3.48 12.27 15.38
N THR A 84 -3.93 12.93 16.45
CA THR A 84 -3.11 13.78 17.29
C THR A 84 -2.63 13.02 18.50
N LEU A 85 -1.40 13.29 18.93
CA LEU A 85 -0.75 12.71 20.10
C LEU A 85 -0.40 13.87 21.06
N PRO A 86 -1.21 14.12 22.10
CA PRO A 86 -0.87 15.10 23.10
C PRO A 86 0.25 14.58 24.00
N ASP A 87 1.23 15.43 24.31
CA ASP A 87 2.27 15.18 25.30
C ASP A 87 1.96 15.99 26.56
N GLU A 88 1.46 15.32 27.58
CA GLU A 88 1.10 15.95 28.85
C GLU A 88 2.30 16.55 29.58
N THR A 89 3.52 16.07 29.30
CA THR A 89 4.73 16.56 29.97
C THR A 89 5.17 17.93 29.45
N THR A 90 5.08 18.13 28.13
CA THR A 90 5.51 19.37 27.48
C THR A 90 4.37 20.30 27.10
N GLY A 91 3.12 19.82 27.20
CA GLY A 91 1.93 20.53 26.72
C GLY A 91 1.85 20.66 25.21
N LYS A 92 2.73 19.96 24.46
CA LYS A 92 2.74 19.95 22.99
C LYS A 92 1.81 18.91 22.42
N THR A 93 1.37 19.14 21.19
CA THR A 93 0.55 18.19 20.45
C THR A 93 1.24 17.82 19.13
N PHE A 94 1.47 16.54 18.92
CA PHE A 94 2.08 16.04 17.69
C PHE A 94 1.03 15.42 16.78
N GLY A 95 1.19 15.63 15.47
CA GLY A 95 0.46 14.91 14.45
C GLY A 95 1.13 13.54 14.18
N TYR A 96 0.31 12.53 13.94
CA TYR A 96 0.77 11.22 13.51
C TYR A 96 0.01 10.81 12.27
N ILE A 97 0.77 10.43 11.22
CA ILE A 97 0.22 9.87 9.98
C ILE A 97 0.89 8.53 9.71
N LYS A 98 0.09 7.48 9.60
CA LYS A 98 0.56 6.16 9.13
C LYS A 98 0.21 5.98 7.67
N ILE A 99 1.21 5.70 6.86
CA ILE A 99 1.07 5.35 5.44
C ILE A 99 1.39 3.86 5.30
N PRO A 100 0.38 2.98 5.16
CA PRO A 100 0.60 1.52 5.10
C PRO A 100 1.16 1.04 3.77
N SER A 101 0.85 1.74 2.67
CA SER A 101 1.36 1.50 1.32
C SER A 101 1.16 2.72 0.44
N PHE A 102 1.87 2.78 -0.71
CA PHE A 102 1.66 3.81 -1.72
C PHE A 102 0.64 3.31 -2.75
N TYR A 103 -0.63 3.27 -2.31
CA TYR A 103 -1.74 2.81 -3.13
C TYR A 103 -2.21 3.89 -4.10
N ARG A 104 -2.57 3.46 -5.31
CA ARG A 104 -3.22 4.28 -6.33
C ARG A 104 -4.15 3.39 -7.15
N ASP A 105 -5.40 3.81 -7.30
CA ASP A 105 -6.32 3.17 -8.21
C ASP A 105 -6.04 3.65 -9.64
N PHE A 106 -5.42 2.78 -10.43
CA PHE A 106 -5.12 3.04 -11.84
C PHE A 106 -6.29 2.75 -12.77
N GLN A 107 -7.41 2.27 -12.24
CA GLN A 107 -8.61 2.08 -13.05
C GLN A 107 -9.29 3.42 -13.29
N SER A 108 -9.73 3.63 -14.54
CA SER A 108 -10.52 4.82 -14.85
C SER A 108 -11.85 4.79 -14.09
N PRO A 109 -12.37 5.93 -13.61
CA PRO A 109 -13.72 6.02 -13.04
C PRO A 109 -14.80 5.45 -13.97
N PHE A 110 -14.58 5.50 -15.28
CA PHE A 110 -15.49 4.90 -16.28
C PHE A 110 -15.52 3.36 -16.24
N ASN A 111 -14.50 2.73 -15.65
CA ASN A 111 -14.41 1.27 -15.47
C ASN A 111 -14.66 0.84 -14.00
N GLY A 112 -15.27 1.72 -13.20
CA GLY A 112 -15.61 1.44 -11.79
C GLY A 112 -14.46 1.66 -10.81
N GLY A 113 -13.37 2.29 -11.22
CA GLY A 113 -12.31 2.72 -10.32
C GLY A 113 -12.75 3.92 -9.46
N THR A 114 -12.28 3.97 -8.21
CA THR A 114 -12.59 5.07 -7.28
C THR A 114 -11.73 6.30 -7.52
N GLY A 115 -10.61 6.15 -8.23
CA GLY A 115 -9.58 7.17 -8.40
C GLY A 115 -8.79 7.47 -7.12
N ARG A 116 -9.07 6.81 -6.00
CA ARG A 116 -8.44 7.03 -4.71
C ARG A 116 -6.92 6.78 -4.78
N ASN A 117 -6.16 7.66 -4.17
CA ASN A 117 -4.71 7.55 -4.06
C ASN A 117 -4.22 8.00 -2.69
N VAL A 118 -3.04 7.54 -2.32
CA VAL A 118 -2.45 7.83 -1.01
C VAL A 118 -2.06 9.31 -0.85
N THR A 119 -1.71 10.00 -1.94
CA THR A 119 -1.32 11.42 -1.91
C THR A 119 -2.48 12.29 -1.41
N GLU A 120 -3.67 12.12 -1.98
CA GLU A 120 -4.87 12.85 -1.55
C GLU A 120 -5.24 12.54 -0.10
N ASP A 121 -5.16 11.27 0.32
CA ASP A 121 -5.46 10.89 1.70
C ASP A 121 -4.44 11.49 2.70
N VAL A 122 -3.15 11.59 2.34
CA VAL A 122 -2.11 12.26 3.15
C VAL A 122 -2.36 13.76 3.21
N GLU A 123 -2.69 14.39 2.09
CA GLU A 123 -2.98 15.83 2.03
C GLU A 123 -4.20 16.21 2.89
N ILE A 124 -5.27 15.42 2.83
CA ILE A 124 -6.45 15.59 3.68
C ILE A 124 -6.07 15.45 5.16
N ALA A 125 -5.24 14.44 5.49
CA ALA A 125 -4.76 14.23 6.86
C ALA A 125 -3.93 15.41 7.36
N LEU A 126 -3.01 15.93 6.54
CA LEU A 126 -2.19 17.11 6.87
C LEU A 126 -3.03 18.35 7.09
N LYS A 127 -3.98 18.64 6.20
CA LYS A 127 -4.90 19.80 6.36
C LYS A 127 -5.68 19.71 7.67
N ARG A 128 -6.15 18.50 8.03
CA ARG A 128 -6.85 18.28 9.30
C ARG A 128 -5.94 18.50 10.52
N LEU A 129 -4.71 17.98 10.48
CA LEU A 129 -3.74 18.13 11.56
C LEU A 129 -3.27 19.58 11.71
N ASN A 130 -3.07 20.32 10.62
CA ASN A 130 -2.75 21.75 10.65
C ASN A 130 -3.85 22.57 11.35
N ASN A 131 -5.12 22.24 11.12
CA ASN A 131 -6.24 22.89 11.83
C ASN A 131 -6.19 22.62 13.34
N SER A 132 -5.58 21.52 13.77
CA SER A 132 -5.36 21.17 15.17
C SER A 132 -4.11 21.83 15.78
N ARG A 133 -3.36 22.66 15.03
CA ARG A 133 -2.16 23.38 15.46
C ARG A 133 -1.12 22.47 16.10
N ILE A 134 -0.67 21.45 15.37
CA ILE A 134 0.36 20.52 15.84
C ILE A 134 1.74 21.18 15.90
N ASP A 135 2.56 20.79 16.90
CA ASP A 135 3.94 21.27 17.10
C ASP A 135 4.98 20.51 16.27
N GLY A 136 4.61 19.35 15.74
CA GLY A 136 5.45 18.50 14.88
C GLY A 136 4.66 17.34 14.34
N LEU A 137 5.22 16.67 13.32
CA LEU A 137 4.60 15.56 12.62
C LEU A 137 5.47 14.31 12.68
N VAL A 138 4.84 13.19 12.99
CA VAL A 138 5.41 11.84 12.83
C VAL A 138 4.77 11.18 11.62
N LEU A 139 5.58 10.85 10.62
CA LEU A 139 5.19 10.14 9.40
C LEU A 139 5.67 8.70 9.52
N ASP A 140 4.76 7.74 9.69
CA ASP A 140 5.11 6.33 9.93
C ASP A 140 5.04 5.50 8.64
N LEU A 141 6.22 5.08 8.17
CA LEU A 141 6.43 4.21 7.01
C LEU A 141 6.85 2.78 7.41
N ARG A 142 6.81 2.44 8.68
CA ARG A 142 7.19 1.10 9.15
C ARG A 142 6.26 0.03 8.54
N ASN A 143 6.87 -1.05 8.03
CA ASN A 143 6.21 -2.16 7.32
C ASN A 143 5.55 -1.74 5.99
N ASN A 144 5.90 -0.59 5.44
CA ASN A 144 5.40 -0.13 4.15
C ASN A 144 6.32 -0.60 3.03
N GLY A 145 5.91 -1.62 2.28
CA GLY A 145 6.68 -2.21 1.16
C GLY A 145 6.74 -1.34 -0.11
N GLY A 146 6.21 -0.13 -0.08
CA GLY A 146 6.20 0.80 -1.22
C GLY A 146 4.87 0.81 -1.98
N GLY A 147 4.94 1.01 -3.30
CA GLY A 147 3.80 1.12 -4.21
C GLY A 147 4.08 2.09 -5.35
N ALA A 148 3.16 2.98 -5.64
CA ALA A 148 3.27 3.90 -6.77
C ALA A 148 4.37 4.95 -6.56
N LEU A 149 5.33 4.98 -7.51
CA LEU A 149 6.44 5.94 -7.53
C LEU A 149 5.94 7.39 -7.58
N THR A 150 4.89 7.63 -8.36
CA THR A 150 4.30 8.97 -8.52
C THR A 150 3.85 9.54 -7.19
N ASP A 151 3.21 8.72 -6.36
CA ASP A 151 2.75 9.13 -5.03
C ASP A 151 3.92 9.48 -4.09
N ALA A 152 5.04 8.77 -4.16
CA ALA A 152 6.22 9.14 -3.37
C ALA A 152 6.74 10.55 -3.74
N VAL A 153 6.69 10.90 -5.03
CA VAL A 153 7.08 12.23 -5.51
C VAL A 153 6.08 13.29 -5.06
N GLU A 154 4.78 13.04 -5.28
CA GLU A 154 3.70 13.95 -4.93
C GLU A 154 3.62 14.19 -3.42
N ILE A 155 3.74 13.14 -2.59
CA ILE A 155 3.75 13.29 -1.12
C ILE A 155 4.98 14.08 -0.67
N THR A 156 6.15 13.89 -1.29
CA THR A 156 7.32 14.72 -0.98
C THR A 156 7.03 16.20 -1.20
N GLY A 157 6.33 16.54 -2.30
CA GLY A 157 5.91 17.91 -2.61
C GLY A 157 5.06 18.56 -1.52
N LEU A 158 4.26 17.79 -0.77
CA LEU A 158 3.48 18.34 0.35
C LEU A 158 4.35 18.95 1.47
N PHE A 159 5.66 18.65 1.47
CA PHE A 159 6.61 19.06 2.50
C PHE A 159 7.72 19.98 2.00
N ILE A 160 7.95 20.09 0.70
CA ILE A 160 9.00 20.91 0.11
C ILE A 160 8.40 21.96 -0.82
N GLN A 161 9.09 23.08 -1.00
CA GLN A 161 8.59 24.15 -1.85
C GLN A 161 8.67 23.79 -3.34
N LYS A 162 9.74 23.19 -3.77
CA LYS A 162 9.97 22.58 -5.09
C LYS A 162 11.36 21.96 -5.14
N GLY A 163 11.57 21.04 -6.04
CA GLY A 163 12.90 20.49 -6.27
C GLY A 163 12.89 19.02 -6.69
N PRO A 164 14.09 18.47 -6.96
CA PRO A 164 14.22 17.06 -7.33
C PRO A 164 13.88 16.16 -6.15
N VAL A 165 13.20 15.06 -6.44
CA VAL A 165 12.81 14.07 -5.44
C VAL A 165 13.57 12.75 -5.66
N VAL A 166 13.64 12.29 -6.91
CA VAL A 166 14.28 11.02 -7.26
C VAL A 166 14.76 11.05 -8.70
N GLN A 167 15.86 10.34 -8.98
CA GLN A 167 16.35 10.10 -10.34
C GLN A 167 15.96 8.68 -10.76
N VAL A 168 15.43 8.52 -11.98
CA VAL A 168 15.05 7.22 -12.54
C VAL A 168 15.89 6.98 -13.80
N LYS A 169 16.59 5.84 -13.84
CA LYS A 169 17.44 5.45 -14.97
C LYS A 169 16.81 4.26 -15.70
N THR A 170 16.59 4.41 -17.00
CA THR A 170 16.08 3.34 -17.87
C THR A 170 17.18 2.34 -18.24
N SER A 171 16.79 1.18 -18.77
CA SER A 171 17.73 0.19 -19.32
C SER A 171 18.61 0.74 -20.44
N GLU A 172 18.13 1.76 -21.18
CA GLU A 172 18.89 2.46 -22.22
C GLU A 172 19.91 3.47 -21.67
N GLY A 173 19.97 3.62 -20.34
CA GLY A 173 20.89 4.55 -19.68
C GLY A 173 20.37 5.99 -19.55
N LYS A 174 19.17 6.30 -20.06
CA LYS A 174 18.57 7.64 -19.90
C LYS A 174 18.17 7.88 -18.46
N VAL A 175 18.53 9.04 -17.92
CA VAL A 175 18.16 9.49 -16.58
C VAL A 175 17.05 10.53 -16.68
N LYS A 176 15.97 10.31 -15.94
CA LYS A 176 14.88 11.26 -15.75
C LYS A 176 14.81 11.66 -14.28
N ILE A 177 14.83 12.96 -14.01
CA ILE A 177 14.62 13.51 -12.68
C ILE A 177 13.12 13.71 -12.49
N LEU A 178 12.55 13.07 -11.47
CA LEU A 178 11.20 13.35 -11.01
C LEU A 178 11.33 14.37 -9.87
N ALA A 179 10.56 15.43 -9.98
CA ALA A 179 10.66 16.58 -9.11
C ALA A 179 9.25 17.08 -8.76
N ASP A 180 9.15 17.67 -7.60
CA ASP A 180 8.06 18.58 -7.31
C ASP A 180 8.25 19.88 -8.07
N ARG A 181 7.20 20.41 -8.68
CA ARG A 181 7.25 21.54 -9.62
C ARG A 181 6.42 22.72 -9.20
N ASP A 182 5.48 22.52 -8.29
CA ASP A 182 4.72 23.64 -7.72
C ASP A 182 5.47 24.26 -6.53
N GLY A 183 4.90 25.25 -5.91
CA GLY A 183 5.51 25.93 -4.77
C GLY A 183 4.67 25.77 -3.51
N ASP A 184 3.67 24.91 -3.55
CA ASP A 184 2.67 24.77 -2.50
C ASP A 184 3.14 23.77 -1.45
N VAL A 185 3.44 24.24 -0.25
CA VAL A 185 3.79 23.42 0.90
C VAL A 185 2.57 23.24 1.79
N THR A 186 2.10 22.00 1.92
CA THR A 186 0.95 21.70 2.79
C THR A 186 1.33 21.69 4.26
N TYR A 187 2.56 21.27 4.60
CA TYR A 187 3.08 21.26 5.96
C TYR A 187 4.54 21.69 6.02
N ASP A 188 4.85 22.75 6.73
CA ASP A 188 6.20 23.35 6.89
C ASP A 188 6.81 23.15 8.28
N GLY A 189 6.06 22.63 9.26
CA GLY A 189 6.52 22.35 10.62
C GLY A 189 7.51 21.17 10.70
N PRO A 190 8.09 20.87 11.88
CA PRO A 190 9.04 19.76 12.06
C PRO A 190 8.48 18.39 11.66
N VAL A 191 9.29 17.57 10.94
CA VAL A 191 8.90 16.22 10.49
C VAL A 191 9.91 15.19 10.96
N VAL A 192 9.38 14.10 11.51
CA VAL A 192 10.10 12.87 11.80
C VAL A 192 9.49 11.75 10.98
N VAL A 193 10.32 10.96 10.30
CA VAL A 193 9.89 9.80 9.51
C VAL A 193 10.31 8.52 10.22
N LEU A 194 9.35 7.70 10.62
CA LEU A 194 9.62 6.39 11.20
C LEU A 194 9.76 5.33 10.10
N VAL A 195 10.86 4.60 10.13
CA VAL A 195 11.16 3.52 9.19
C VAL A 195 11.56 2.23 9.90
N ASN A 196 11.48 1.11 9.19
CA ASN A 196 12.11 -0.13 9.61
C ASN A 196 12.66 -0.90 8.39
N GLN A 197 13.29 -2.06 8.64
CA GLN A 197 13.88 -2.91 7.60
C GLN A 197 12.86 -3.45 6.57
N PHE A 198 11.56 -3.24 6.77
CA PHE A 198 10.50 -3.59 5.82
C PHE A 198 9.95 -2.37 5.05
N SER A 199 10.45 -1.17 5.36
CA SER A 199 10.17 0.04 4.58
C SER A 199 10.94 -0.05 3.25
N ALA A 200 10.24 -0.16 2.12
CA ALA A 200 10.87 -0.49 0.84
C ALA A 200 10.39 0.40 -0.32
N SER A 201 11.23 0.54 -1.37
CA SER A 201 10.84 1.13 -2.66
C SER A 201 10.33 2.57 -2.54
N ALA A 202 9.03 2.85 -2.80
CA ALA A 202 8.43 4.18 -2.69
C ALA A 202 8.59 4.80 -1.28
N SER A 203 8.58 3.97 -0.21
CA SER A 203 8.89 4.42 1.15
C SER A 203 10.31 4.93 1.28
N GLU A 204 11.26 4.26 0.61
CA GLU A 204 12.67 4.66 0.60
C GLU A 204 12.88 5.94 -0.20
N ILE A 205 12.11 6.13 -1.28
CA ILE A 205 12.15 7.35 -2.07
C ILE A 205 11.68 8.55 -1.23
N LEU A 206 10.53 8.42 -0.56
CA LEU A 206 10.00 9.49 0.29
C LEU A 206 10.95 9.81 1.46
N ALA A 207 11.40 8.78 2.20
CA ALA A 207 12.32 8.95 3.32
C ALA A 207 13.64 9.59 2.88
N ALA A 208 14.25 9.08 1.78
CA ALA A 208 15.49 9.62 1.24
C ALA A 208 15.34 11.07 0.76
N ALA A 209 14.23 11.39 0.10
CA ALA A 209 14.00 12.75 -0.39
C ALA A 209 13.85 13.75 0.76
N LEU A 210 13.07 13.43 1.80
CA LEU A 210 12.93 14.28 2.98
C LEU A 210 14.26 14.44 3.74
N GLN A 211 15.07 13.38 3.82
CA GLN A 211 16.42 13.44 4.40
C GLN A 211 17.37 14.31 3.57
N ASP A 212 17.45 14.06 2.26
CA ASP A 212 18.35 14.80 1.34
C ASP A 212 18.04 16.29 1.26
N CYS A 213 16.74 16.65 1.37
CA CYS A 213 16.30 18.04 1.41
C CYS A 213 16.46 18.70 2.81
N GLY A 214 16.92 17.96 3.82
CA GLY A 214 17.01 18.45 5.21
C GLY A 214 15.64 18.77 5.81
N ARG A 215 14.56 18.16 5.27
CA ARG A 215 13.19 18.47 5.63
C ARG A 215 12.65 17.60 6.75
N GLY A 216 13.22 16.40 6.94
CA GLY A 216 12.80 15.47 7.97
C GLY A 216 13.96 14.63 8.50
N TYR A 217 13.85 14.22 9.76
CA TYR A 217 14.77 13.27 10.38
C TYR A 217 14.23 11.85 10.25
N ILE A 218 15.08 10.90 9.87
CA ILE A 218 14.72 9.49 9.72
C ILE A 218 15.07 8.75 11.00
N LEU A 219 14.08 8.11 11.62
CA LEU A 219 14.21 7.37 12.87
C LEU A 219 13.74 5.92 12.70
N GLY A 220 14.45 4.98 13.28
CA GLY A 220 13.99 3.58 13.27
C GLY A 220 15.10 2.55 13.23
N SER A 221 14.99 1.53 12.38
CA SER A 221 16.04 0.54 12.17
C SER A 221 17.27 1.19 11.58
N ASP A 222 18.43 0.53 11.67
CA ASP A 222 19.70 1.01 11.10
C ASP A 222 19.52 1.47 9.63
N HIS A 223 18.82 0.67 8.85
CA HIS A 223 18.49 1.00 7.46
C HIS A 223 17.12 0.42 7.06
N THR A 224 16.58 0.91 5.94
CA THR A 224 15.39 0.38 5.28
C THR A 224 15.72 -0.86 4.44
N TYR A 225 14.77 -1.40 3.69
CA TYR A 225 14.88 -2.67 2.97
C TYR A 225 16.00 -2.73 1.93
N GLY A 226 16.27 -1.64 1.21
CA GLY A 226 17.33 -1.59 0.20
C GLY A 226 16.88 -1.94 -1.22
N LYS A 227 15.64 -1.62 -1.60
CA LYS A 227 15.15 -1.80 -2.97
C LYS A 227 15.37 -0.55 -3.79
N GLY A 228 16.21 -0.65 -4.84
CA GLY A 228 16.54 0.44 -5.76
C GLY A 228 16.00 0.28 -7.18
N THR A 229 14.98 -0.59 -7.37
CA THR A 229 14.44 -0.94 -8.69
C THR A 229 12.97 -0.61 -8.83
N VAL A 230 12.54 -0.25 -10.05
CA VAL A 230 11.14 -0.05 -10.43
C VAL A 230 10.64 -1.23 -11.24
N GLN A 231 9.52 -1.79 -10.83
CA GLN A 231 8.87 -2.91 -11.50
C GLN A 231 7.60 -2.44 -12.18
N THR A 232 7.36 -2.94 -13.39
CA THR A 232 6.16 -2.69 -14.17
C THR A 232 5.40 -3.99 -14.37
N ILE A 233 4.08 -3.92 -14.26
CA ILE A 233 3.18 -5.04 -14.58
C ILE A 233 2.73 -4.86 -16.02
N LEU A 234 3.08 -5.82 -16.88
CA LEU A 234 2.65 -5.89 -18.26
C LEU A 234 1.47 -6.84 -18.37
N ASP A 235 0.30 -6.31 -18.71
CA ASP A 235 -0.88 -7.10 -19.06
C ASP A 235 -0.62 -7.78 -20.41
N LEU A 236 -0.50 -9.11 -20.41
CA LEU A 236 -0.17 -9.89 -21.61
C LEU A 236 -1.33 -9.92 -22.62
N ASP A 237 -2.56 -9.77 -22.15
CA ASP A 237 -3.72 -9.71 -23.05
C ASP A 237 -3.72 -8.46 -23.93
N ARG A 238 -3.13 -7.36 -23.42
CA ARG A 238 -2.95 -6.10 -24.14
C ARG A 238 -1.63 -6.05 -24.91
N ALA A 239 -0.57 -6.64 -24.35
CA ALA A 239 0.77 -6.58 -24.92
C ALA A 239 0.92 -7.51 -26.17
N ILE A 240 0.15 -8.59 -26.24
CA ILE A 240 0.24 -9.59 -27.32
C ILE A 240 -0.97 -9.47 -28.26
N PRO A 241 -0.83 -8.79 -29.41
CA PRO A 241 -1.96 -8.50 -30.31
C PRO A 241 -2.31 -9.67 -31.25
N PHE A 242 -2.29 -10.92 -30.77
CA PHE A 242 -2.66 -12.05 -31.62
C PHE A 242 -4.18 -12.18 -31.78
N ARG A 243 -4.67 -11.96 -33.00
CA ARG A 243 -6.08 -12.02 -33.39
C ARG A 243 -6.79 -13.35 -33.10
N ASN A 244 -6.05 -14.47 -32.95
CA ASN A 244 -6.62 -15.83 -32.81
C ASN A 244 -6.43 -16.46 -31.43
N MET A 245 -6.00 -15.72 -30.42
CA MET A 245 -5.69 -16.25 -29.10
C MET A 245 -6.82 -16.14 -28.06
N GLY A 246 -8.05 -15.80 -28.49
CA GLY A 246 -9.19 -15.65 -27.58
C GLY A 246 -9.47 -16.86 -26.69
N LYS A 247 -9.20 -18.08 -27.21
CA LYS A 247 -9.35 -19.34 -26.44
C LYS A 247 -8.30 -19.56 -25.34
N TYR A 248 -7.21 -18.75 -25.33
CA TYR A 248 -6.13 -18.84 -24.35
C TYR A 248 -6.16 -17.73 -23.32
N LYS A 249 -7.10 -16.77 -23.47
CA LYS A 249 -7.27 -15.67 -22.50
C LYS A 249 -8.02 -16.14 -21.26
N PRO A 250 -7.67 -15.63 -20.06
CA PRO A 250 -6.68 -14.58 -19.81
C PRO A 250 -5.23 -15.13 -19.82
N LEU A 251 -4.30 -14.41 -20.46
CA LEU A 251 -2.87 -14.77 -20.48
C LEU A 251 -2.15 -14.37 -19.20
N GLY A 252 -2.81 -13.53 -18.37
CA GLY A 252 -2.24 -13.03 -17.12
C GLY A 252 -1.34 -11.81 -17.32
N ALA A 253 -0.47 -11.56 -16.35
CA ALA A 253 0.41 -10.41 -16.33
C ALA A 253 1.86 -10.80 -16.00
N LEU A 254 2.82 -10.10 -16.61
CA LEU A 254 4.24 -10.26 -16.37
C LEU A 254 4.76 -9.07 -15.54
N LYS A 255 5.38 -9.36 -14.40
CA LYS A 255 6.05 -8.36 -13.55
C LYS A 255 7.53 -8.33 -13.93
N VAL A 256 7.99 -7.21 -14.48
CA VAL A 256 9.38 -7.01 -14.93
C VAL A 256 10.02 -5.81 -14.29
N THR A 257 11.31 -5.92 -13.98
CA THR A 257 12.13 -4.76 -13.59
C THR A 257 12.53 -3.99 -14.84
N THR A 258 12.14 -2.73 -14.92
CA THR A 258 12.34 -1.88 -16.10
C THR A 258 13.31 -0.73 -15.87
N GLN A 259 13.48 -0.30 -14.62
CA GLN A 259 14.25 0.91 -14.29
C GLN A 259 14.94 0.74 -12.94
N LYS A 260 15.97 1.57 -12.71
CA LYS A 260 16.59 1.77 -11.39
C LYS A 260 16.31 3.18 -10.94
N PHE A 261 16.19 3.39 -9.63
CA PHE A 261 16.09 4.73 -9.09
C PHE A 261 17.27 5.06 -8.17
N TYR A 262 17.53 6.34 -8.03
CA TYR A 262 18.64 6.90 -7.28
C TYR A 262 18.16 8.12 -6.51
N ARG A 263 18.81 8.38 -5.38
CA ARG A 263 18.63 9.60 -4.61
C ARG A 263 19.02 10.82 -5.44
N VAL A 264 18.61 12.01 -5.01
CA VAL A 264 18.97 13.28 -5.69
C VAL A 264 20.47 13.53 -5.77
N ASN A 265 21.24 13.04 -4.80
CA ASN A 265 22.68 13.11 -4.77
C ASN A 265 23.39 12.03 -5.64
N GLY A 266 22.62 11.15 -6.31
CA GLY A 266 23.14 10.06 -7.14
C GLY A 266 23.38 8.75 -6.38
N GLY A 267 23.21 8.72 -5.07
CA GLY A 267 23.31 7.49 -4.26
C GLY A 267 22.22 6.49 -4.59
N SER A 268 22.52 5.20 -4.49
CA SER A 268 21.54 4.12 -4.67
C SER A 268 21.01 3.63 -3.32
N THR A 269 19.73 3.34 -3.24
CA THR A 269 19.15 2.62 -2.10
C THR A 269 19.30 1.09 -2.24
N GLN A 270 19.66 0.60 -3.45
CA GLN A 270 19.81 -0.83 -3.70
C GLN A 270 20.80 -1.46 -2.71
N GLU A 271 20.36 -2.52 -2.00
CA GLU A 271 21.10 -3.26 -0.96
C GLU A 271 21.49 -2.44 0.29
N ARG A 272 21.43 -1.12 0.22
CA ARG A 272 21.88 -0.21 1.30
C ARG A 272 20.73 0.37 2.11
N GLY A 273 19.58 0.54 1.48
CA GLY A 273 18.46 1.25 2.06
C GLY A 273 18.71 2.74 2.30
N VAL A 274 17.88 3.31 3.13
CA VAL A 274 18.03 4.65 3.71
C VAL A 274 18.47 4.47 5.16
N SER A 275 19.65 4.99 5.52
CA SER A 275 20.14 4.93 6.89
C SER A 275 19.38 5.90 7.78
N SER A 276 19.00 5.46 8.99
CA SER A 276 18.35 6.32 9.96
C SER A 276 19.35 7.33 10.56
N ASP A 277 18.88 8.55 10.77
CA ASP A 277 19.64 9.59 11.48
C ASP A 277 19.72 9.28 13.00
N LEU A 278 18.68 8.58 13.50
CA LEU A 278 18.66 8.06 14.87
C LEU A 278 18.12 6.63 14.86
N ILE A 279 18.96 5.70 15.35
CA ILE A 279 18.60 4.29 15.42
C ILE A 279 17.80 4.03 16.73
N LEU A 280 16.63 3.43 16.57
CA LEU A 280 15.78 3.02 17.68
C LEU A 280 15.88 1.51 17.92
N PRO A 281 15.86 1.04 19.18
CA PRO A 281 15.83 -0.40 19.48
C PRO A 281 14.64 -1.09 18.79
N ASN A 282 14.91 -2.19 18.10
CA ASN A 282 13.91 -2.95 17.36
C ASN A 282 14.00 -4.44 17.71
N ARG A 283 12.86 -5.07 17.98
CA ARG A 283 12.78 -6.53 18.25
C ARG A 283 13.24 -7.37 17.05
N MET A 284 13.13 -6.83 15.84
CA MET A 284 13.47 -7.52 14.59
C MET A 284 14.89 -7.22 14.11
N GLN A 285 15.73 -6.55 14.91
CA GLN A 285 17.09 -6.15 14.49
C GLN A 285 18.02 -7.33 14.11
N HIS A 286 17.68 -8.54 14.57
CA HIS A 286 18.46 -9.75 14.27
C HIS A 286 17.87 -10.56 13.10
N VAL A 287 16.77 -10.09 12.50
CA VAL A 287 16.19 -10.73 11.32
C VAL A 287 16.84 -10.14 10.09
N GLU A 288 17.57 -10.98 9.36
CA GLU A 288 18.10 -10.57 8.06
C GLU A 288 16.95 -10.26 7.11
N SER A 289 16.88 -9.03 6.65
CA SER A 289 15.93 -8.54 5.66
C SER A 289 16.66 -7.65 4.68
N GLY A 290 16.16 -7.55 3.48
CA GLY A 290 16.74 -6.72 2.44
C GLY A 290 16.78 -7.41 1.09
N GLU A 291 17.05 -6.64 0.06
CA GLU A 291 17.27 -7.16 -1.30
C GLU A 291 18.74 -7.65 -1.37
N LYS A 292 18.92 -8.94 -1.76
CA LYS A 292 20.25 -9.57 -1.91
C LYS A 292 20.60 -9.66 -3.38
#